data_d2799036be19315470871678dda2812e
#
_entry.id   d2799036be19315470871678dda2812e
#
_cell.length_a   1.000
_cell.length_b   1.000
_cell.length_c   1.000
_cell.angle_alpha   90.00
_cell.angle_beta   90.00
_cell.angle_gamma   90.00
#
_symmetry.space_group_name_H-M   'P 1'
#
loop_
_entity.id
_entity.type
_entity.pdbx_description
1 polymer ?
#
loop_
_entity_poly.entity_id
_entity_poly.type
_entity_poly.pdbx_seq_one_letter_code
_entity_poly.pdbx_strand_id
1 'polypeptide(L)'
;MKRHYGLIVKEKPLQGNKGRIFDKKIAIKKDVPTLKEKACILAEELGHYHTTVGNIIDLQNVRNKKQELRARLWAYNNQIGLTGIIRAYEYGCHNLYSMADYLDVTEEFLHDAIKYYRGKYGEYTAVDNYIIYFEPYLGVMKLI
;
A
#
# COMPACT_ATOMS: atom_id res chain seq x y z
N MET A 1 20.37 0.24 6.33
CA MET A 1 19.66 1.53 6.31
C MET A 1 19.32 1.91 4.86
N LYS A 2 18.06 2.20 4.58
CA LYS A 2 17.59 2.65 3.28
C LYS A 2 17.15 4.10 3.35
N ARG A 3 17.28 4.82 2.23
CA ARG A 3 16.82 6.21 2.13
C ARG A 3 15.74 6.32 1.07
N HIS A 4 14.64 7.01 1.41
CA HIS A 4 13.53 7.32 0.52
C HIS A 4 13.14 8.77 0.70
N TYR A 5 13.17 9.57 -0.38
CA TYR A 5 12.77 10.99 -0.33
C TYR A 5 13.51 11.79 0.76
N GLY A 6 14.80 11.51 0.96
CA GLY A 6 15.56 12.10 2.05
C GLY A 6 15.29 11.51 3.43
N LEU A 7 14.46 10.47 3.49
CA LEU A 7 14.14 9.77 4.73
C LEU A 7 15.16 8.68 5.03
N ILE A 8 15.36 8.42 6.30
CA ILE A 8 16.20 7.33 6.78
C ILE A 8 15.30 6.24 7.32
N VAL A 9 15.44 5.03 6.80
CA VAL A 9 14.64 3.88 7.23
C VAL A 9 15.51 2.93 8.05
N LYS A 10 15.05 2.58 9.25
CA LYS A 10 15.73 1.65 10.16
C LYS A 10 14.77 0.62 10.70
N GLU A 11 15.26 -0.61 10.90
CA GLU A 11 14.54 -1.63 11.65
C GLU A 11 14.87 -1.49 13.13
N LYS A 12 13.83 -1.48 13.97
CA LYS A 12 13.95 -1.26 15.42
C LYS A 12 13.05 -2.23 16.19
N PRO A 13 13.44 -2.60 17.42
CA PRO A 13 12.54 -3.38 18.29
C PRO A 13 11.42 -2.48 18.83
N LEU A 14 10.38 -2.28 18.03
CA LEU A 14 9.25 -1.45 18.41
C LEU A 14 8.24 -2.27 19.25
N GLN A 15 7.58 -1.59 20.19
CA GLN A 15 6.49 -2.14 20.97
C GLN A 15 5.17 -1.51 20.51
N GLY A 16 4.19 -2.34 20.25
CA GLY A 16 2.85 -1.91 19.88
C GLY A 16 2.68 -1.66 18.39
N ASN A 17 3.41 -0.73 17.81
CA ASN A 17 3.30 -0.38 16.41
C ASN A 17 4.30 -1.14 15.55
N LYS A 18 3.89 -1.50 14.32
CA LYS A 18 4.76 -2.14 13.35
C LYS A 18 5.68 -1.16 12.63
N GLY A 19 5.31 0.12 12.62
CA GLY A 19 6.11 1.17 12.03
C GLY A 19 5.86 2.49 12.72
N ARG A 20 6.83 3.39 12.63
CA ARG A 20 6.75 4.76 13.15
C ARG A 20 7.54 5.70 12.27
N ILE A 21 7.06 6.94 12.18
CA ILE A 21 7.77 8.01 11.51
C ILE A 21 7.92 9.19 12.45
N PHE A 22 9.14 9.74 12.51
CA PHE A 22 9.43 10.92 13.30
C PHE A 22 10.53 11.72 12.60
N ASP A 23 10.29 13.02 12.40
CA ASP A 23 11.19 13.89 11.66
C ASP A 23 11.42 13.29 10.27
N LYS A 24 12.63 12.99 9.86
CA LYS A 24 12.91 12.33 8.59
C LYS A 24 13.40 10.90 8.78
N LYS A 25 12.90 10.24 9.83
CA LYS A 25 13.27 8.87 10.17
C LYS A 25 12.06 7.98 10.25
N ILE A 26 12.15 6.82 9.65
CA ILE A 26 11.13 5.78 9.72
C ILE A 26 11.72 4.59 10.45
N ALA A 27 11.03 4.12 11.47
CA ALA A 27 11.37 2.90 12.17
C ALA A 27 10.37 1.81 11.79
N ILE A 28 10.88 0.62 11.46
CA ILE A 28 10.07 -0.55 11.18
C ILE A 28 10.39 -1.60 12.24
N LYS A 29 9.37 -2.29 12.73
CA LYS A 29 9.54 -3.32 13.74
C LYS A 29 10.45 -4.43 13.22
N LYS A 30 11.51 -4.72 13.99
CA LYS A 30 12.57 -5.63 13.56
C LYS A 30 12.13 -7.07 13.36
N ASP A 31 11.19 -7.54 14.18
CA ASP A 31 10.75 -8.94 14.19
C ASP A 31 9.54 -9.22 13.29
N VAL A 32 9.25 -8.34 12.34
CA VAL A 32 8.24 -8.59 11.31
C VAL A 32 8.74 -9.74 10.43
N PRO A 33 7.93 -10.81 10.23
CA PRO A 33 8.43 -12.07 9.67
C PRO A 33 8.96 -12.01 8.25
N THR A 34 8.38 -11.19 7.37
CA THR A 34 8.70 -11.23 5.95
C THR A 34 9.10 -9.86 5.41
N LEU A 35 9.88 -9.89 4.31
CA LEU A 35 10.24 -8.66 3.59
C LEU A 35 9.02 -7.98 2.98
N LYS A 36 8.03 -8.77 2.54
CA LYS A 36 6.77 -8.22 1.98
C LYS A 36 6.01 -7.43 3.02
N GLU A 37 5.89 -7.96 4.24
CA GLU A 37 5.25 -7.23 5.34
C GLU A 37 6.01 -5.96 5.67
N LYS A 38 7.34 -6.02 5.71
CA LYS A 38 8.17 -4.83 5.96
C LYS A 38 7.97 -3.78 4.87
N ALA A 39 7.86 -4.20 3.61
CA ALA A 39 7.61 -3.30 2.49
C ALA A 39 6.24 -2.63 2.62
N CYS A 40 5.22 -3.35 3.03
CA CYS A 40 3.88 -2.80 3.24
C CYS A 40 3.87 -1.80 4.40
N ILE A 41 4.56 -2.11 5.51
CA ILE A 41 4.69 -1.20 6.64
C ILE A 41 5.43 0.08 6.22
N LEU A 42 6.52 -0.07 5.49
CA LEU A 42 7.26 1.09 4.97
C LEU A 42 6.37 1.95 4.08
N ALA A 43 5.58 1.35 3.20
CA ALA A 43 4.67 2.07 2.33
C ALA A 43 3.64 2.87 3.12
N GLU A 44 3.08 2.31 4.19
CA GLU A 44 2.14 3.02 5.06
C GLU A 44 2.81 4.18 5.80
N GLU A 45 4.04 4.00 6.28
CA GLU A 45 4.78 5.08 6.94
C GLU A 45 5.17 6.19 5.95
N LEU A 46 5.54 5.83 4.72
CA LEU A 46 5.74 6.80 3.66
C LEU A 46 4.43 7.52 3.32
N GLY A 47 3.31 6.80 3.38
CA GLY A 47 1.99 7.38 3.21
C GLY A 47 1.72 8.46 4.25
N HIS A 48 2.03 8.21 5.51
CA HIS A 48 1.93 9.24 6.55
C HIS A 48 2.80 10.45 6.26
N TYR A 49 4.02 10.23 5.81
CA TYR A 49 4.92 11.31 5.46
C TYR A 49 4.38 12.17 4.33
N HIS A 50 3.87 11.54 3.26
CA HIS A 50 3.42 12.26 2.06
C HIS A 50 2.03 12.86 2.21
N THR A 51 1.20 12.38 3.11
CA THR A 51 -0.18 12.87 3.27
C THR A 51 -0.36 13.84 4.43
N THR A 52 0.63 13.97 5.30
CA THR A 52 0.58 14.93 6.40
C THR A 52 1.26 16.21 5.95
N VAL A 53 0.45 17.18 5.51
CA VAL A 53 0.96 18.43 4.91
C VAL A 53 1.29 19.44 6.00
N GLY A 54 2.55 19.95 5.95
CA GLY A 54 2.97 21.08 6.76
C GLY A 54 3.09 20.81 8.25
N ASN A 55 2.89 19.59 8.68
CA ASN A 55 2.94 19.23 10.08
C ASN A 55 4.12 18.35 10.40
N ILE A 56 4.74 18.60 11.54
CA ILE A 56 5.67 17.68 12.13
C ILE A 56 4.88 16.51 12.67
N ILE A 57 5.21 15.31 12.23
CA ILE A 57 4.58 14.10 12.76
C ILE A 57 5.18 13.85 14.12
N ASP A 58 4.41 14.10 15.16
CA ASP A 58 4.79 13.85 16.53
C ASP A 58 4.41 12.42 16.91
N LEU A 59 5.36 11.65 17.37
CA LEU A 59 5.14 10.28 17.80
C LEU A 59 4.17 10.16 18.98
N GLN A 60 4.00 11.23 19.75
CA GLN A 60 3.10 11.26 20.88
C GLN A 60 1.65 11.55 20.48
N ASN A 61 1.45 12.07 19.29
CA ASN A 61 0.10 12.34 18.82
C ASN A 61 -0.55 11.06 18.34
N VAL A 62 -1.79 10.86 18.79
CA VAL A 62 -2.59 9.75 18.30
C VAL A 62 -3.03 10.06 16.87
N ARG A 63 -2.66 9.19 15.95
CA ARG A 63 -3.09 9.30 14.55
C ARG A 63 -4.58 9.01 14.48
N ASN A 64 -5.35 9.93 13.93
CA ASN A 64 -6.79 9.73 13.80
C ASN A 64 -7.10 8.83 12.58
N LYS A 65 -8.36 8.37 12.51
CA LYS A 65 -8.79 7.45 11.45
C LYS A 65 -8.62 8.02 10.05
N LYS A 66 -8.81 9.33 9.88
CA LYS A 66 -8.63 9.97 8.57
C LYS A 66 -7.17 9.95 8.14
N GLN A 67 -6.25 10.21 9.06
CA GLN A 67 -4.82 10.17 8.77
C GLN A 67 -4.38 8.76 8.40
N GLU A 68 -4.84 7.76 9.16
CA GLU A 68 -4.55 6.35 8.87
C GLU A 68 -5.08 5.96 7.49
N LEU A 69 -6.30 6.34 7.17
CA LEU A 69 -6.90 6.03 5.88
C LEU A 69 -6.11 6.66 4.73
N ARG A 70 -5.80 7.96 4.83
CA ARG A 70 -5.02 8.63 3.78
C ARG A 70 -3.67 7.98 3.54
N ALA A 71 -2.99 7.61 4.62
CA ALA A 71 -1.70 6.94 4.53
C ALA A 71 -1.82 5.58 3.84
N ARG A 72 -2.85 4.80 4.19
CA ARG A 72 -3.12 3.52 3.53
C ARG A 72 -3.43 3.67 2.06
N LEU A 73 -4.27 4.66 1.71
CA LEU A 73 -4.61 4.91 0.32
C LEU A 73 -3.37 5.27 -0.49
N TRP A 74 -2.52 6.10 0.07
CA TRP A 74 -1.24 6.42 -0.56
C TRP A 74 -0.42 5.14 -0.77
N ALA A 75 -0.36 4.29 0.25
CA ALA A 75 0.39 3.04 0.19
C ALA A 75 -0.18 2.08 -0.87
N TYR A 76 -1.50 1.92 -0.92
CA TYR A 76 -2.14 1.09 -1.95
C TYR A 76 -1.82 1.58 -3.35
N ASN A 77 -1.93 2.89 -3.58
CA ASN A 77 -1.68 3.46 -4.89
C ASN A 77 -0.20 3.41 -5.27
N ASN A 78 0.68 3.54 -4.29
CA ASN A 78 2.13 3.46 -4.54
C ASN A 78 2.59 2.04 -4.83
N GLN A 79 2.09 1.05 -4.09
CA GLN A 79 2.50 -0.35 -4.21
C GLN A 79 1.74 -1.11 -5.30
N ILE A 80 0.52 -0.76 -5.55
CA ILE A 80 -0.38 -1.49 -6.44
C ILE A 80 -0.88 -0.57 -7.56
N GLY A 81 -1.83 0.29 -7.23
CA GLY A 81 -2.53 1.13 -8.18
C GLY A 81 -3.35 0.32 -9.18
N LEU A 82 -4.21 0.98 -9.92
CA LEU A 82 -4.99 0.31 -10.98
C LEU A 82 -4.07 -0.23 -12.07
N THR A 83 -3.00 0.50 -12.40
CA THR A 83 -2.02 0.05 -13.39
C THR A 83 -1.25 -1.17 -12.93
N GLY A 84 -0.99 -1.31 -11.64
CA GLY A 84 -0.37 -2.51 -11.07
C GLY A 84 -1.23 -3.75 -11.25
N ILE A 85 -2.53 -3.61 -11.03
CA ILE A 85 -3.50 -4.69 -11.26
C ILE A 85 -3.48 -5.13 -12.73
N ILE A 86 -3.47 -4.16 -13.64
CA ILE A 86 -3.41 -4.43 -15.09
C ILE A 86 -2.12 -5.16 -15.45
N ARG A 87 -0.98 -4.68 -14.96
CA ARG A 87 0.31 -5.31 -15.23
C ARG A 87 0.38 -6.75 -14.70
N ALA A 88 -0.15 -6.97 -13.51
CA ALA A 88 -0.20 -8.32 -12.93
C ALA A 88 -1.04 -9.25 -13.79
N TYR A 89 -2.19 -8.78 -14.25
CA TYR A 89 -3.04 -9.55 -15.15
C TYR A 89 -2.31 -9.87 -16.47
N GLU A 90 -1.65 -8.89 -17.07
CA GLU A 90 -0.90 -9.09 -18.32
C GLU A 90 0.27 -10.06 -18.15
N TYR A 91 0.87 -10.06 -16.97
CA TYR A 91 1.94 -11.00 -16.64
C TYR A 91 1.42 -12.43 -16.51
N GLY A 92 0.11 -12.62 -16.33
CA GLY A 92 -0.50 -13.94 -16.25
C GLY A 92 -1.03 -14.30 -14.86
N CYS A 93 -1.14 -13.32 -13.97
CA CYS A 93 -1.67 -13.57 -12.62
C CYS A 93 -3.18 -13.66 -12.67
N HIS A 94 -3.75 -14.80 -12.23
CA HIS A 94 -5.20 -15.04 -12.26
C HIS A 94 -5.81 -15.24 -10.88
N ASN A 95 -5.03 -15.11 -9.80
CA ASN A 95 -5.52 -15.22 -8.44
C ASN A 95 -4.80 -14.23 -7.53
N LEU A 96 -5.33 -14.03 -6.32
CA LEU A 96 -4.76 -13.05 -5.38
C LEU A 96 -3.34 -13.41 -4.97
N TYR A 97 -3.08 -14.70 -4.78
CA TYR A 97 -1.74 -15.14 -4.38
C TYR A 97 -0.68 -14.75 -5.41
N SER A 98 -0.90 -15.11 -6.68
CA SER A 98 0.07 -14.82 -7.73
C SER A 98 0.18 -13.32 -7.98
N MET A 99 -0.92 -12.58 -7.86
CA MET A 99 -0.90 -11.13 -8.02
C MET A 99 -0.13 -10.45 -6.89
N ALA A 100 -0.35 -10.86 -5.65
CA ALA A 100 0.38 -10.32 -4.50
C ALA A 100 1.88 -10.62 -4.63
N ASP A 101 2.23 -11.80 -5.07
CA ASP A 101 3.62 -12.18 -5.30
C ASP A 101 4.26 -11.32 -6.40
N TYR A 102 3.58 -11.13 -7.51
CA TYR A 102 4.06 -10.27 -8.59
C TYR A 102 4.27 -8.82 -8.13
N LEU A 103 3.32 -8.29 -7.34
CA LEU A 103 3.36 -6.92 -6.84
C LEU A 103 4.24 -6.73 -5.59
N ASP A 104 4.77 -7.82 -5.09
CA ASP A 104 5.63 -7.86 -3.91
C ASP A 104 4.97 -7.27 -2.67
N VAL A 105 3.71 -7.60 -2.47
CA VAL A 105 2.91 -7.24 -1.29
C VAL A 105 2.33 -8.50 -0.66
N THR A 106 1.81 -8.37 0.56
CA THR A 106 1.10 -9.47 1.19
C THR A 106 -0.29 -9.63 0.56
N GLU A 107 -0.85 -10.84 0.64
CA GLU A 107 -2.22 -11.07 0.18
C GLU A 107 -3.23 -10.20 0.93
N GLU A 108 -3.02 -10.02 2.23
CA GLU A 108 -3.86 -9.15 3.06
C GLU A 108 -3.84 -7.70 2.56
N PHE A 109 -2.65 -7.18 2.29
CA PHE A 109 -2.50 -5.82 1.77
C PHE A 109 -3.21 -5.66 0.43
N LEU A 110 -3.04 -6.62 -0.47
CA LEU A 110 -3.71 -6.62 -1.77
C LEU A 110 -5.23 -6.71 -1.63
N HIS A 111 -5.71 -7.62 -0.77
CA HIS A 111 -7.13 -7.79 -0.51
C HIS A 111 -7.76 -6.48 -0.02
N ASP A 112 -7.10 -5.81 0.93
CA ASP A 112 -7.59 -4.56 1.49
C ASP A 112 -7.59 -3.44 0.44
N ALA A 113 -6.55 -3.39 -0.41
CA ALA A 113 -6.49 -2.42 -1.49
C ALA A 113 -7.63 -2.63 -2.50
N ILE A 114 -7.90 -3.86 -2.89
CA ILE A 114 -8.99 -4.18 -3.81
C ILE A 114 -10.35 -3.82 -3.20
N LYS A 115 -10.53 -4.11 -1.93
CA LYS A 115 -11.75 -3.72 -1.20
C LYS A 115 -11.94 -2.21 -1.21
N TYR A 116 -10.88 -1.46 -1.02
CA TYR A 116 -10.93 -0.01 -1.11
C TYR A 116 -11.30 0.45 -2.52
N TYR A 117 -10.65 -0.10 -3.55
CA TYR A 117 -10.93 0.27 -4.94
C TYR A 117 -12.37 -0.05 -5.32
N ARG A 118 -12.91 -1.18 -4.88
CA ARG A 118 -14.31 -1.54 -5.09
C ARG A 118 -15.24 -0.51 -4.47
N GLY A 119 -14.96 -0.07 -3.25
CA GLY A 119 -15.74 0.97 -2.59
C GLY A 119 -15.68 2.30 -3.32
N LYS A 120 -14.52 2.63 -3.91
CA LYS A 120 -14.31 3.90 -4.61
C LYS A 120 -14.89 3.90 -6.02
N TYR A 121 -14.68 2.82 -6.78
CA TYR A 121 -15.03 2.77 -8.20
C TYR A 121 -16.30 1.98 -8.51
N GLY A 122 -16.81 1.21 -7.57
CA GLY A 122 -18.00 0.39 -7.78
C GLY A 122 -17.68 -0.93 -8.47
N GLU A 123 -18.57 -1.36 -9.35
CA GLU A 123 -18.44 -2.67 -10.00
C GLU A 123 -17.25 -2.76 -10.94
N TYR A 124 -16.95 -1.66 -11.63
CA TYR A 124 -15.85 -1.62 -12.59
C TYR A 124 -15.34 -0.20 -12.79
N THR A 125 -14.17 -0.09 -13.37
CA THR A 125 -13.61 1.20 -13.80
C THR A 125 -12.78 1.01 -15.07
N ALA A 126 -12.70 2.06 -15.87
CA ALA A 126 -11.90 2.04 -17.10
C ALA A 126 -10.56 2.75 -16.87
N VAL A 127 -9.49 2.15 -17.36
CA VAL A 127 -8.14 2.73 -17.34
C VAL A 127 -7.55 2.52 -18.73
N ASP A 128 -7.36 3.60 -19.47
CA ASP A 128 -6.92 3.53 -20.87
C ASP A 128 -7.81 2.60 -21.69
N ASN A 129 -7.26 1.56 -22.30
CA ASN A 129 -8.01 0.58 -23.07
C ASN A 129 -8.30 -0.69 -22.29
N TYR A 130 -8.36 -0.58 -20.95
CA TYR A 130 -8.69 -1.69 -20.07
C TYR A 130 -9.90 -1.38 -19.24
N ILE A 131 -10.63 -2.42 -18.85
CA ILE A 131 -11.67 -2.35 -17.83
C ILE A 131 -11.28 -3.28 -16.70
N ILE A 132 -11.27 -2.76 -15.48
CA ILE A 132 -11.03 -3.54 -14.28
C ILE A 132 -12.39 -3.76 -13.62
N TYR A 133 -12.75 -5.01 -13.41
CA TYR A 133 -13.97 -5.41 -12.71
C TYR A 133 -13.61 -5.75 -11.27
N PHE A 134 -14.39 -5.22 -10.33
CA PHE A 134 -14.26 -5.53 -8.91
C PHE A 134 -15.39 -6.43 -8.41
N GLU A 135 -16.48 -6.52 -9.15
CA GLU A 135 -17.65 -7.33 -8.84
C GLU A 135 -18.02 -8.20 -10.04
N PRO A 136 -18.43 -9.43 -9.82
CA PRO A 136 -18.51 -10.18 -8.56
C PRO A 136 -17.15 -10.59 -7.99
N TYR A 137 -16.09 -10.54 -8.79
CA TYR A 137 -14.72 -10.76 -8.37
C TYR A 137 -13.78 -10.00 -9.31
N LEU A 138 -12.54 -9.86 -8.89
CA LEU A 138 -11.55 -9.09 -9.64
C LEU A 138 -11.29 -9.71 -11.01
N GLY A 139 -11.31 -8.87 -12.03
CA GLY A 139 -10.97 -9.27 -13.39
C GLY A 139 -10.51 -8.07 -14.20
N VAL A 140 -9.82 -8.33 -15.28
CA VAL A 140 -9.34 -7.28 -16.19
C VAL A 140 -9.69 -7.68 -17.62
N MET A 141 -10.22 -6.74 -18.38
CA MET A 141 -10.54 -6.92 -19.80
C MET A 141 -9.81 -5.85 -20.60
N LYS A 142 -9.14 -6.28 -21.64
CA LYS A 142 -8.53 -5.36 -22.57
C LYS A 142 -9.52 -5.06 -23.71
N LEU A 143 -9.72 -3.78 -23.95
CA LEU A 143 -10.51 -3.32 -25.10
C LEU A 143 -9.63 -3.22 -26.32
N ILE A 144 -10.19 -3.53 -27.44
CA ILE A 144 -9.46 -3.48 -28.71
C ILE A 144 -9.49 -2.07 -29.30
#